data_3c898e0281aae8768d5d95a16cba3c9a
#
_entry.id   3c898e0281aae8768d5d95a16cba3c9a
#
_cell.length_a   1.000
_cell.length_b   1.000
_cell.length_c   1.000
_cell.angle_alpha   90.00
_cell.angle_beta   90.00
_cell.angle_gamma   90.00
#
_symmetry.space_group_name_H-M   'P 1'
#
loop_
_entity.id
_entity.type
_entity.pdbx_description
1 polymer ?
#
loop_
_entity_poly.entity_id
_entity_poly.type
_entity_poly.pdbx_seq_one_letter_code
_entity_poly.pdbx_strand_id
1 'polypeptide(L)'
;FDNPQPFFVIHDDTMARALNVNDLIFIGDGQMFNTTKVGDMIVFNKPAGEDRIIVHRITEITSENGKRIIITKGDASPVSIPGIDFPVDSKNYIGKVKLVIPQIGILLAPPINYILLATTISVIAVVIFFYGRKKAPKT
;
A
#
# COMPACT_ATOMS: atom_id res chain seq x y z
N PHE A 1 -11.26 12.65 -7.16
CA PHE A 1 -11.32 11.24 -6.73
C PHE A 1 -10.64 11.17 -5.37
N ASP A 2 -11.46 11.21 -4.31
CA ASP A 2 -10.98 10.91 -2.97
C ASP A 2 -10.62 9.43 -2.95
N ASN A 3 -9.33 9.13 -2.78
CA ASN A 3 -8.91 7.75 -2.63
C ASN A 3 -9.24 7.30 -1.19
N PRO A 4 -10.23 6.40 -0.98
CA PRO A 4 -10.65 6.00 0.35
C PRO A 4 -9.66 5.07 1.06
N GLN A 5 -8.59 4.65 0.39
CA GLN A 5 -7.60 3.72 0.96
C GLN A 5 -6.27 4.41 1.19
N PRO A 6 -5.96 4.77 2.45
CA PRO A 6 -4.69 5.43 2.79
C PRO A 6 -3.49 4.47 2.86
N PHE A 7 -3.69 3.18 2.65
CA PHE A 7 -2.65 2.16 2.76
C PHE A 7 -2.80 1.04 1.73
N PHE A 8 -1.68 0.39 1.39
CA PHE A 8 -1.60 -0.78 0.52
C PHE A 8 -0.60 -1.79 1.07
N VAL A 9 -0.84 -3.07 0.77
CA VAL A 9 0.12 -4.15 1.03
C VAL A 9 0.84 -4.48 -0.27
N ILE A 10 2.16 -4.61 -0.21
CA ILE A 10 2.98 -4.96 -1.37
C ILE A 10 2.84 -6.45 -1.67
N HIS A 11 2.52 -6.78 -2.91
CA HIS A 11 2.30 -8.15 -3.37
C HIS A 11 3.33 -8.66 -4.39
N ASP A 12 4.17 -7.79 -4.93
CA ASP A 12 5.20 -8.13 -5.90
C ASP A 12 6.61 -7.67 -5.45
N ASP A 13 7.63 -8.10 -6.14
CA ASP A 13 9.02 -7.84 -5.85
C ASP A 13 9.67 -6.79 -6.78
N THR A 14 8.86 -6.08 -7.57
CA THR A 14 9.36 -5.07 -8.52
C THR A 14 10.10 -3.93 -7.85
N MET A 15 9.83 -3.70 -6.57
CA MET A 15 10.49 -2.71 -5.70
C MET A 15 11.45 -3.36 -4.70
N ALA A 16 11.87 -4.61 -4.93
CA ALA A 16 12.81 -5.31 -4.06
C ALA A 16 14.06 -4.47 -3.76
N ARG A 17 14.54 -4.51 -2.54
CA ARG A 17 15.52 -3.67 -1.84
C ARG A 17 14.92 -2.46 -1.13
N ALA A 18 13.90 -1.79 -1.70
CA ALA A 18 13.22 -0.68 -1.06
C ALA A 18 11.91 -1.11 -0.39
N LEU A 19 11.15 -1.98 -1.04
CA LEU A 19 9.91 -2.58 -0.54
C LEU A 19 9.94 -4.09 -0.79
N ASN A 20 9.49 -4.85 0.18
CA ASN A 20 9.38 -6.30 0.09
C ASN A 20 7.92 -6.73 0.06
N VAL A 21 7.67 -7.94 -0.44
CA VAL A 21 6.34 -8.56 -0.36
C VAL A 21 5.89 -8.60 1.11
N ASN A 22 4.63 -8.27 1.37
CA ASN A 22 3.99 -8.12 2.69
C ASN A 22 4.38 -6.85 3.48
N ASP A 23 5.13 -5.92 2.90
CA ASP A 23 5.25 -4.59 3.49
C ASP A 23 3.91 -3.85 3.38
N LEU A 24 3.55 -3.11 4.43
CA LEU A 24 2.42 -2.20 4.42
C LEU A 24 2.92 -0.79 4.17
N ILE A 25 2.40 -0.14 3.15
CA ILE A 25 2.71 1.26 2.85
C ILE A 25 1.54 2.16 3.16
N PHE A 26 1.82 3.32 3.72
CA PHE A 26 0.88 4.43 3.85
C PHE A 26 1.20 5.48 2.82
N ILE A 27 0.18 5.98 2.15
CA ILE A 27 0.30 7.01 1.12
C ILE A 27 -0.24 8.35 1.61
N GLY A 28 0.35 9.42 1.10
CA GLY A 28 -0.18 10.77 1.26
C GLY A 28 -1.25 11.07 0.23
N ASP A 29 -1.89 12.23 0.41
CA ASP A 29 -2.97 12.73 -0.41
C ASP A 29 -2.63 12.77 -1.92
N GLY A 30 -3.60 12.41 -2.75
CA GLY A 30 -3.52 12.48 -4.22
C GLY A 30 -3.24 13.88 -4.79
N GLN A 31 -3.49 14.95 -4.02
CA GLN A 31 -3.18 16.33 -4.42
C GLN A 31 -1.68 16.64 -4.53
N MET A 32 -0.81 15.72 -4.07
CA MET A 32 0.64 15.91 -4.07
C MET A 32 1.31 15.65 -5.44
N PHE A 33 0.57 15.35 -6.51
CA PHE A 33 1.13 15.07 -7.83
C PHE A 33 2.14 16.13 -8.30
N ASN A 34 1.77 17.41 -8.17
CA ASN A 34 2.61 18.52 -8.62
C ASN A 34 3.86 18.75 -7.74
N THR A 35 3.89 18.20 -6.53
CA THR A 35 4.98 18.36 -5.58
C THR A 35 5.93 17.17 -5.51
N THR A 36 5.63 16.09 -6.25
CA THR A 36 6.50 14.93 -6.34
C THR A 36 7.83 15.26 -7.02
N LYS A 37 8.87 14.56 -6.63
CA LYS A 37 10.25 14.73 -7.14
C LYS A 37 10.82 13.41 -7.62
N VAL A 38 11.84 13.48 -8.46
CA VAL A 38 12.64 12.30 -8.81
C VAL A 38 13.18 11.65 -7.54
N GLY A 39 13.08 10.33 -7.46
CA GLY A 39 13.42 9.52 -6.29
C GLY A 39 12.25 9.20 -5.35
N ASP A 40 11.12 9.92 -5.45
CA ASP A 40 9.93 9.59 -4.67
C ASP A 40 9.32 8.25 -5.12
N MET A 41 8.82 7.48 -4.18
CA MET A 41 7.99 6.30 -4.47
C MET A 41 6.53 6.72 -4.54
N ILE A 42 5.85 6.37 -5.62
CA ILE A 42 4.45 6.71 -5.85
C ILE A 42 3.61 5.47 -6.12
N VAL A 43 2.34 5.58 -5.78
CA VAL A 43 1.28 4.62 -6.11
C VAL A 43 0.46 5.22 -7.23
N PHE A 44 0.20 4.46 -8.26
CA PHE A 44 -0.54 4.91 -9.42
C PHE A 44 -1.27 3.76 -10.12
N ASN A 45 -2.32 4.08 -10.86
CA ASN A 45 -2.98 3.15 -11.76
C ASN A 45 -2.14 2.98 -13.03
N LYS A 46 -2.00 1.75 -13.49
CA LYS A 46 -1.31 1.43 -14.75
C LYS A 46 -1.84 2.32 -15.88
N PRO A 47 -0.97 3.01 -16.64
CA PRO A 47 -1.39 3.96 -17.67
C PRO A 47 -2.15 3.31 -18.84
N ALA A 48 -1.87 2.06 -19.18
CA ALA A 48 -2.51 1.37 -20.31
C ALA A 48 -2.82 -0.09 -19.98
N GLY A 49 -3.93 -0.58 -20.51
CA GLY A 49 -4.38 -1.97 -20.36
C GLY A 49 -5.23 -2.19 -19.12
N GLU A 50 -5.03 -3.30 -18.43
CA GLU A 50 -5.82 -3.69 -17.25
C GLU A 50 -5.64 -2.72 -16.08
N ASP A 51 -6.72 -2.46 -15.34
CA ASP A 51 -6.68 -1.70 -14.10
C ASP A 51 -5.83 -2.43 -13.06
N ARG A 52 -4.65 -1.90 -12.81
CA ARG A 52 -3.70 -2.42 -11.85
C ARG A 52 -3.02 -1.29 -11.11
N ILE A 53 -2.99 -1.40 -9.79
CA ILE A 53 -2.25 -0.47 -8.93
C ILE A 53 -0.78 -0.89 -8.91
N ILE A 54 0.09 0.08 -9.15
CA ILE A 54 1.54 -0.09 -9.22
C ILE A 54 2.20 0.85 -8.21
N VAL A 55 3.27 0.36 -7.58
CA VAL A 55 4.12 1.15 -6.69
C VAL A 55 5.52 1.15 -7.26
N HIS A 56 5.96 2.26 -7.82
CA HIS A 56 7.30 2.41 -8.40
C HIS A 56 7.96 3.73 -7.99
N ARG A 57 9.24 3.85 -8.29
CA ARG A 57 10.03 5.05 -8.03
C ARG A 57 10.05 5.97 -9.24
N ILE A 58 9.92 7.27 -9.00
CA ILE A 58 10.07 8.30 -10.05
C ILE A 58 11.53 8.36 -10.47
N THR A 59 11.78 8.15 -11.74
CA THR A 59 13.12 8.27 -12.36
C THR A 59 13.27 9.56 -13.15
N GLU A 60 12.17 10.05 -13.72
CA GLU A 60 12.19 11.27 -14.54
C GLU A 60 10.84 11.97 -14.47
N ILE A 61 10.86 13.27 -14.62
CA ILE A 61 9.67 14.12 -14.71
C ILE A 61 9.85 15.00 -15.94
N THR A 62 8.88 14.90 -16.87
CA THR A 62 8.89 15.66 -18.13
C THR A 62 7.58 16.43 -18.28
N SER A 63 7.50 17.24 -19.33
CA SER A 63 6.29 17.94 -19.72
C SER A 63 5.98 17.65 -21.19
N GLU A 64 4.79 17.17 -21.45
CA GLU A 64 4.30 16.90 -22.79
C GLU A 64 3.01 17.69 -23.02
N ASN A 65 2.98 18.52 -24.06
CA ASN A 65 1.86 19.41 -24.38
C ASN A 65 1.40 20.27 -23.17
N GLY A 66 2.37 20.77 -22.36
CA GLY A 66 2.09 21.57 -21.17
C GLY A 66 1.56 20.78 -19.97
N LYS A 67 1.47 19.45 -20.06
CA LYS A 67 1.07 18.56 -18.96
C LYS A 67 2.30 17.91 -18.36
N ARG A 68 2.31 17.84 -17.04
CA ARG A 68 3.34 17.10 -16.29
C ARG A 68 3.15 15.60 -16.50
N ILE A 69 4.20 14.92 -16.91
CA ILE A 69 4.27 13.47 -17.07
C ILE A 69 5.39 12.94 -16.19
N ILE A 70 5.08 11.87 -15.48
CA ILE A 70 6.05 11.17 -14.63
C ILE A 70 6.43 9.85 -15.31
N ILE A 71 7.72 9.56 -15.29
CA ILE A 71 8.30 8.29 -15.69
C ILE A 71 8.77 7.59 -14.43
N THR A 72 8.33 6.37 -14.24
CA THR A 72 8.68 5.55 -13.08
C THR A 72 9.50 4.33 -13.49
N LYS A 73 10.03 3.64 -12.49
CA LYS A 73 10.70 2.34 -12.66
C LYS A 73 10.65 1.58 -11.34
N GLY A 74 10.44 0.26 -11.39
CA GLY A 74 10.66 -0.61 -10.24
C GLY A 74 12.15 -0.69 -9.88
N ASP A 75 12.49 -0.65 -8.61
CA ASP A 75 13.89 -0.67 -8.16
C ASP A 75 14.63 -1.95 -8.57
N ALA A 76 13.91 -3.06 -8.72
CA ALA A 76 14.43 -4.33 -9.22
C ALA A 76 14.42 -4.44 -10.75
N SER A 77 13.75 -3.52 -11.46
CA SER A 77 13.62 -3.58 -12.92
C SER A 77 14.82 -2.90 -13.60
N PRO A 78 15.34 -3.46 -14.72
CA PRO A 78 16.45 -2.86 -15.43
C PRO A 78 16.08 -1.58 -16.19
N VAL A 79 14.84 -1.51 -16.69
CA VAL A 79 14.34 -0.40 -17.52
C VAL A 79 12.91 -0.05 -17.17
N SER A 80 12.48 1.17 -17.54
CA SER A 80 11.07 1.58 -17.50
C SER A 80 10.32 0.99 -18.70
N ILE A 81 9.09 0.54 -18.52
CA ILE A 81 8.28 -0.15 -19.52
C ILE A 81 7.13 0.76 -19.96
N PRO A 82 7.00 1.07 -21.29
CA PRO A 82 5.87 1.85 -21.80
C PRO A 82 4.52 1.20 -21.50
N GLY A 83 3.54 2.01 -21.09
CA GLY A 83 2.19 1.54 -20.74
C GLY A 83 2.09 0.90 -19.35
N ILE A 84 3.22 0.70 -18.66
CA ILE A 84 3.29 0.29 -17.26
C ILE A 84 3.85 1.43 -16.42
N ASP A 85 5.07 1.87 -16.73
CA ASP A 85 5.84 2.85 -15.98
C ASP A 85 5.63 4.29 -16.43
N PHE A 86 5.16 4.46 -17.65
CA PHE A 86 4.86 5.78 -18.24
C PHE A 86 3.89 5.67 -19.42
N PRO A 87 3.18 6.75 -19.79
CA PRO A 87 3.14 8.05 -19.11
C PRO A 87 2.22 8.03 -17.88
N VAL A 88 2.73 8.42 -16.72
CA VAL A 88 1.90 8.62 -15.52
C VAL A 88 1.51 10.09 -15.42
N ASP A 89 0.23 10.39 -15.55
CA ASP A 89 -0.35 11.72 -15.40
C ASP A 89 -1.13 11.87 -14.08
N SER A 90 -1.73 13.02 -13.87
CA SER A 90 -2.51 13.30 -12.66
C SER A 90 -3.73 12.39 -12.48
N LYS A 91 -4.25 11.78 -13.57
CA LYS A 91 -5.41 10.89 -13.51
C LYS A 91 -5.02 9.49 -13.02
N ASN A 92 -3.80 9.06 -13.37
CA ASN A 92 -3.27 7.78 -12.94
C ASN A 92 -2.71 7.83 -11.51
N TYR A 93 -2.25 8.99 -11.06
CA TYR A 93 -1.62 9.17 -9.77
C TYR A 93 -2.61 8.96 -8.62
N ILE A 94 -2.22 8.12 -7.64
CA ILE A 94 -3.01 7.83 -6.43
C ILE A 94 -2.41 8.55 -5.23
N GLY A 95 -1.10 8.43 -5.02
CA GLY A 95 -0.45 9.06 -3.88
C GLY A 95 1.05 8.77 -3.79
N LYS A 96 1.72 9.50 -2.91
CA LYS A 96 3.14 9.31 -2.59
C LYS A 96 3.29 8.46 -1.34
N VAL A 97 4.18 7.49 -1.36
CA VAL A 97 4.53 6.68 -0.18
C VAL A 97 5.15 7.56 0.90
N LYS A 98 4.57 7.55 2.08
CA LYS A 98 4.98 8.35 3.26
C LYS A 98 5.61 7.50 4.34
N LEU A 99 5.10 6.30 4.55
CA LEU A 99 5.56 5.40 5.60
C LEU A 99 5.52 3.97 5.08
N VAL A 100 6.51 3.19 5.45
CA VAL A 100 6.59 1.76 5.18
C VAL A 100 6.68 1.04 6.51
N ILE A 101 5.82 0.04 6.73
CA ILE A 101 5.89 -0.86 7.88
C ILE A 101 6.23 -2.25 7.35
N PRO A 102 7.46 -2.72 7.59
CA PRO A 102 7.92 -3.99 7.05
C PRO A 102 7.11 -5.18 7.58
N GLN A 103 6.79 -6.11 6.69
CA GLN A 103 6.22 -7.44 6.96
C GLN A 103 4.87 -7.47 7.71
N ILE A 104 4.26 -6.33 8.03
CA ILE A 104 3.00 -6.32 8.78
C ILE A 104 1.83 -6.81 7.91
N GLY A 105 1.95 -6.72 6.60
CA GLY A 105 0.94 -7.18 5.66
C GLY A 105 0.59 -8.67 5.82
N ILE A 106 1.53 -9.49 6.30
CA ILE A 106 1.28 -10.91 6.56
C ILE A 106 0.19 -11.14 7.61
N LEU A 107 0.06 -10.24 8.57
CA LEU A 107 -0.98 -10.32 9.61
C LEU A 107 -2.37 -9.98 9.08
N LEU A 108 -2.43 -9.25 7.96
CA LEU A 108 -3.67 -8.86 7.29
C LEU A 108 -4.10 -9.86 6.22
N ALA A 109 -3.20 -10.77 5.82
CA ALA A 109 -3.47 -11.77 4.79
C ALA A 109 -4.21 -13.00 5.32
N PRO A 110 -5.16 -13.57 4.56
CA PRO A 110 -5.72 -14.87 4.88
C PRO A 110 -4.65 -15.99 4.78
N PRO A 111 -4.68 -17.03 5.64
CA PRO A 111 -5.64 -17.29 6.73
C PRO A 111 -5.25 -16.65 8.07
N ILE A 112 -4.12 -15.95 8.16
CA ILE A 112 -3.56 -15.47 9.44
C ILE A 112 -4.50 -14.50 10.14
N ASN A 113 -5.12 -13.58 9.41
CA ASN A 113 -6.08 -12.62 9.95
C ASN A 113 -7.28 -13.33 10.63
N TYR A 114 -7.80 -14.42 10.05
CA TYR A 114 -8.89 -15.20 10.66
C TYR A 114 -8.45 -15.94 11.92
N ILE A 115 -7.24 -16.47 11.93
CA ILE A 115 -6.66 -17.15 13.10
C ILE A 115 -6.49 -16.15 14.25
N LEU A 116 -5.95 -14.96 13.98
CA LEU A 116 -5.78 -13.91 14.98
C LEU A 116 -7.12 -13.45 15.54
N LEU A 117 -8.13 -13.28 14.69
CA LEU A 117 -9.47 -12.90 15.12
C LEU A 117 -10.09 -13.99 16.03
N ALA A 118 -10.01 -15.26 15.62
CA ALA A 118 -10.56 -16.38 16.38
C ALA A 118 -9.87 -16.53 17.75
N THR A 119 -8.55 -16.41 17.81
CA THR A 119 -7.80 -16.49 19.07
C THR A 119 -8.14 -15.33 19.99
N THR A 120 -8.28 -14.12 19.47
CA THR A 120 -8.67 -12.94 20.25
C THR A 120 -10.04 -13.11 20.86
N ILE A 121 -11.04 -13.56 20.09
CA ILE A 121 -12.38 -13.83 20.57
C ILE A 121 -12.36 -14.91 21.65
N SER A 122 -11.59 -15.99 21.47
CA SER A 122 -11.46 -17.08 22.46
C SER A 122 -10.88 -16.58 23.77
N VAL A 123 -9.84 -15.75 23.72
CA VAL A 123 -9.23 -15.18 24.94
C VAL A 123 -10.22 -14.28 25.67
N ILE A 124 -10.94 -13.43 24.94
CA ILE A 124 -11.96 -12.55 25.54
C ILE A 124 -13.06 -13.38 26.21
N ALA A 125 -13.56 -14.43 25.57
CA ALA A 125 -14.57 -15.32 26.13
C ALA A 125 -14.11 -15.99 27.42
N VAL A 126 -12.87 -16.48 27.46
CA VAL A 126 -12.27 -17.07 28.65
C VAL A 126 -12.16 -16.04 29.79
N VAL A 127 -11.71 -14.85 29.50
CA VAL A 127 -11.60 -13.77 30.48
C VAL A 127 -12.97 -13.41 31.07
N ILE A 128 -13.99 -13.23 30.23
CA ILE A 128 -15.37 -12.93 30.67
C ILE A 128 -15.91 -14.07 31.55
N PHE A 129 -15.69 -15.32 31.16
CA PHE A 129 -16.13 -16.49 31.92
C PHE A 129 -15.52 -16.53 33.33
N PHE A 130 -14.23 -16.27 33.47
CA PHE A 130 -13.57 -16.27 34.78
C PHE A 130 -13.97 -15.08 35.64
N TYR A 131 -14.12 -13.88 35.03
CA TYR A 131 -14.58 -12.69 35.77
C TYR A 131 -16.06 -12.82 36.18
N GLY A 132 -16.93 -13.39 35.35
CA GLY A 132 -18.33 -13.63 35.66
C GLY A 132 -18.51 -14.58 36.86
N ARG A 133 -17.66 -15.63 36.93
CA ARG A 133 -17.70 -16.58 38.07
C ARG A 133 -17.33 -15.98 39.42
N LYS A 134 -16.43 -14.98 39.43
CA LYS A 134 -16.04 -14.29 40.67
C LYS A 134 -17.13 -13.38 41.24
N LYS A 135 -18.14 -13.01 40.46
CA LYS A 135 -19.26 -12.15 40.87
C LYS A 135 -20.53 -12.90 41.22
N ALA A 136 -20.57 -14.24 41.14
CA ALA A 136 -21.74 -15.01 41.55
C ALA A 136 -21.90 -14.91 43.08
N PRO A 137 -23.03 -14.39 43.61
CA PRO A 137 -23.23 -14.29 45.04
C PRO A 137 -23.30 -15.70 45.64
N LYS A 138 -22.57 -15.90 46.75
CA LYS A 138 -22.71 -17.09 47.56
C LYS A 138 -24.12 -17.03 48.23
N THR A 139 -25.05 -17.81 47.77
CA THR A 139 -26.29 -18.11 48.47
C THR A 139 -26.00 -19.03 49.65
#